data_aef03562c5ebca96c7ae2d31a1dc3ea5
#
_entry.id   aef03562c5ebca96c7ae2d31a1dc3ea5
#
_cell.length_a   1.000
_cell.length_b   1.000
_cell.length_c   1.000
_cell.angle_alpha   90.00
_cell.angle_beta   90.00
_cell.angle_gamma   90.00
#
_symmetry.space_group_name_H-M   'P 1'
#
loop_
_entity.id
_entity.type
_entity.pdbx_description
1 polymer ?
#
loop_
_entity_poly.entity_id
_entity_poly.type
_entity_poly.pdbx_seq_one_letter_code
_entity_poly.pdbx_strand_id
1 'polypeptide(L)'
;QGIPQTEDDCFSTIRQFMGYMPQHNEEAPPCREDFDGSEVLEHILEILPGKRNRAYDMHRILNAVFDRESLFPIKPDFGRNVITTLARIKGNVVGVIANQPFVNAGAMDTDGIDKVISFLCLCDSFNIPLVFFHDTPGFLVGKTAEKNRVAARVMNYMNALGLITVPKISVIVRKTYGMAFW
;
A
#
# COMPACT_ATOMS: atom_id res chain seq x y z
N GLN A 1 10.79 2.10 7.32
CA GLN A 1 12.03 2.91 7.41
C GLN A 1 11.63 4.32 7.79
N GLY A 2 12.20 4.84 8.88
CA GLY A 2 11.99 6.22 9.31
C GLY A 2 12.69 7.23 8.40
N ILE A 3 12.62 8.49 8.76
CA ILE A 3 13.36 9.57 8.07
C ILE A 3 14.85 9.27 8.19
N PRO A 4 15.62 9.31 7.08
CA PRO A 4 17.07 9.12 7.12
C PRO A 4 17.72 10.06 8.13
N GLN A 5 18.64 9.54 8.97
CA GLN A 5 19.26 10.32 10.03
C GLN A 5 20.61 10.89 9.60
N THR A 6 21.23 10.29 8.60
CA THR A 6 22.54 10.66 8.04
C THR A 6 22.47 10.82 6.53
N GLU A 7 23.50 11.46 5.93
CA GLU A 7 23.63 11.55 4.47
C GLU A 7 23.76 10.16 3.83
N ASP A 8 24.51 9.25 4.46
CA ASP A 8 24.68 7.88 3.96
C ASP A 8 23.36 7.10 3.97
N ASP A 9 22.53 7.27 5.00
CA ASP A 9 21.17 6.69 5.04
C ASP A 9 20.31 7.27 3.93
N CYS A 10 20.44 8.56 3.66
CA CYS A 10 19.70 9.21 2.58
C CYS A 10 20.09 8.64 1.21
N PHE A 11 21.40 8.55 0.92
CA PHE A 11 21.88 7.97 -0.33
C PHE A 11 21.52 6.51 -0.48
N SER A 12 21.59 5.72 0.59
CA SER A 12 21.18 4.31 0.57
C SER A 12 19.69 4.17 0.28
N THR A 13 18.86 5.01 0.88
CA THR A 13 17.40 5.04 0.65
C THR A 13 17.08 5.42 -0.80
N ILE A 14 17.76 6.43 -1.35
CA ILE A 14 17.60 6.83 -2.76
C ILE A 14 17.98 5.68 -3.70
N ARG A 15 19.13 5.03 -3.47
CA ARG A 15 19.55 3.89 -4.29
C ARG A 15 18.57 2.73 -4.22
N GLN A 16 18.03 2.46 -3.02
CA GLN A 16 17.03 1.43 -2.83
C GLN A 16 15.74 1.77 -3.59
N PHE A 17 15.25 3.01 -3.49
CA PHE A 17 14.09 3.49 -4.24
C PHE A 17 14.29 3.35 -5.76
N MET A 18 15.44 3.83 -6.27
CA MET A 18 15.77 3.73 -7.70
C MET A 18 15.83 2.29 -8.19
N GLY A 19 16.15 1.34 -7.30
CA GLY A 19 16.14 -0.10 -7.62
C GLY A 19 14.74 -0.67 -7.92
N TYR A 20 13.67 0.05 -7.63
CA TYR A 20 12.29 -0.33 -8.00
C TYR A 20 11.81 0.36 -9.28
N MET A 21 12.49 1.41 -9.73
CA MET A 21 12.05 2.23 -10.86
C MET A 21 12.67 1.75 -12.17
N PRO A 22 11.94 1.77 -13.29
CA PRO A 22 12.54 1.66 -14.61
C PRO A 22 13.39 2.93 -14.90
N GLN A 23 14.20 2.88 -15.96
CA GLN A 23 15.03 4.04 -16.34
C GLN A 23 14.17 5.20 -16.89
N HIS A 24 13.05 4.87 -17.51
CA HIS A 24 12.06 5.84 -18.00
C HIS A 24 10.65 5.21 -17.99
N ASN A 25 9.64 6.04 -18.22
CA ASN A 25 8.22 5.66 -18.12
C ASN A 25 7.69 4.75 -19.23
N GLU A 26 8.49 4.43 -20.25
CA GLU A 26 8.13 3.51 -21.34
C GLU A 26 8.68 2.09 -21.12
N GLU A 27 9.43 1.88 -20.02
CA GLU A 27 9.98 0.58 -19.66
C GLU A 27 9.18 -0.10 -18.56
N ALA A 28 9.28 -1.43 -18.51
CA ALA A 28 8.77 -2.21 -17.37
C ALA A 28 9.69 -2.05 -16.15
N PRO A 29 9.16 -2.11 -14.92
CA PRO A 29 9.98 -2.12 -13.72
C PRO A 29 11.00 -3.26 -13.71
N PRO A 30 12.19 -3.07 -13.09
CA PRO A 30 13.25 -4.06 -13.11
C PRO A 30 12.86 -5.34 -12.35
N CYS A 31 13.08 -6.50 -12.95
CA CYS A 31 12.93 -7.81 -12.31
C CYS A 31 14.27 -8.25 -11.70
N ARG A 32 14.24 -8.91 -10.53
CA ARG A 32 15.39 -9.62 -9.95
C ARG A 32 15.24 -11.12 -10.17
N GLU A 33 16.30 -11.77 -10.65
CA GLU A 33 16.32 -13.22 -10.84
C GLU A 33 16.60 -13.97 -9.54
N ASP A 34 17.44 -13.40 -8.67
CA ASP A 34 17.77 -13.90 -7.33
C ASP A 34 16.79 -13.31 -6.31
N PHE A 35 15.67 -13.96 -6.12
CA PHE A 35 14.72 -13.58 -5.08
C PHE A 35 14.61 -14.70 -4.04
N ASP A 36 14.64 -14.32 -2.77
CA ASP A 36 14.31 -15.21 -1.68
C ASP A 36 12.80 -15.15 -1.50
N GLY A 37 12.12 -16.27 -1.78
CA GLY A 37 10.66 -16.34 -1.77
C GLY A 37 10.07 -15.95 -0.41
N SER A 38 8.78 -15.59 -0.43
CA SER A 38 8.02 -15.32 0.79
C SER A 38 8.09 -16.52 1.75
N GLU A 39 8.15 -16.24 3.05
CA GLU A 39 7.96 -17.27 4.07
C GLU A 39 6.64 -18.01 3.83
N VAL A 40 6.66 -19.30 4.08
CA VAL A 40 5.57 -20.22 3.75
C VAL A 40 4.22 -19.66 4.18
N LEU A 41 3.30 -19.53 3.23
CA LEU A 41 1.94 -18.98 3.37
C LEU A 41 1.07 -19.73 4.41
N GLU A 42 1.50 -20.88 4.89
CA GLU A 42 0.77 -21.73 5.86
C GLU A 42 0.43 -20.99 7.16
N HIS A 43 1.26 -20.04 7.57
CA HIS A 43 1.04 -19.27 8.81
C HIS A 43 0.22 -17.99 8.67
N ILE A 44 -0.19 -17.59 7.44
CA ILE A 44 -0.98 -16.36 7.26
C ILE A 44 -2.28 -16.39 8.07
N LEU A 45 -2.93 -17.53 8.13
CA LEU A 45 -4.18 -17.69 8.89
C LEU A 45 -3.99 -17.51 10.41
N GLU A 46 -2.80 -17.75 10.94
CA GLU A 46 -2.47 -17.54 12.35
C GLU A 46 -2.28 -16.05 12.68
N ILE A 47 -1.94 -15.22 11.68
CA ILE A 47 -1.80 -13.77 11.84
C ILE A 47 -3.17 -13.10 12.05
N LEU A 48 -4.21 -13.67 11.42
CA LEU A 48 -5.55 -13.14 11.49
C LEU A 48 -6.24 -13.53 12.80
N PRO A 49 -6.70 -12.56 13.61
CA PRO A 49 -7.40 -12.90 14.85
C PRO A 49 -8.75 -13.57 14.52
N GLY A 50 -9.08 -14.65 15.25
CA GLY A 50 -10.35 -15.36 15.10
C GLY A 50 -11.60 -14.50 15.37
N LYS A 51 -11.46 -13.41 16.15
CA LYS A 51 -12.54 -12.43 16.36
C LYS A 51 -12.43 -11.28 15.36
N ARG A 52 -13.48 -11.04 14.57
CA ARG A 52 -13.52 -10.02 13.50
C ARG A 52 -13.31 -8.58 13.99
N ASN A 53 -13.59 -8.27 15.23
CA ASN A 53 -13.42 -6.93 15.82
C ASN A 53 -12.04 -6.70 16.41
N ARG A 54 -11.14 -7.68 16.40
CA ARG A 54 -9.77 -7.52 16.91
C ARG A 54 -8.86 -6.96 15.82
N ALA A 55 -8.14 -5.88 16.13
CA ALA A 55 -7.15 -5.31 15.23
C ALA A 55 -5.90 -6.21 15.14
N TYR A 56 -5.20 -6.15 14.02
CA TYR A 56 -3.91 -6.80 13.76
C TYR A 56 -3.06 -5.89 12.89
N ASP A 57 -1.75 -6.14 12.85
CA ASP A 57 -0.82 -5.40 12.01
C ASP A 57 -0.77 -6.00 10.60
N MET A 58 -1.23 -5.22 9.62
CA MET A 58 -1.21 -5.63 8.22
C MET A 58 0.22 -5.86 7.69
N HIS A 59 1.24 -5.17 8.24
CA HIS A 59 2.63 -5.41 7.83
C HIS A 59 3.05 -6.87 7.98
N ARG A 60 2.51 -7.61 8.96
CA ARG A 60 2.80 -9.03 9.13
C ARG A 60 2.32 -9.87 7.95
N ILE A 61 1.15 -9.53 7.38
CA ILE A 61 0.64 -10.20 6.18
C ILE A 61 1.49 -9.84 4.97
N LEU A 62 1.81 -8.55 4.81
CA LEU A 62 2.63 -8.09 3.69
C LEU A 62 4.01 -8.76 3.70
N ASN A 63 4.66 -8.86 4.87
CA ASN A 63 5.95 -9.56 5.02
C ASN A 63 5.86 -11.07 4.68
N ALA A 64 4.70 -11.69 4.90
CA ALA A 64 4.50 -13.10 4.56
C ALA A 64 4.21 -13.34 3.07
N VAL A 65 3.65 -12.35 2.36
CA VAL A 65 3.24 -12.48 0.95
C VAL A 65 4.36 -12.09 -0.02
N PHE A 66 5.10 -11.02 0.29
CA PHE A 66 6.11 -10.46 -0.61
C PHE A 66 7.49 -11.04 -0.35
N ASP A 67 8.38 -10.93 -1.33
CA ASP A 67 9.76 -11.40 -1.24
C ASP A 67 10.44 -10.78 0.00
N ARG A 68 11.30 -11.58 0.66
CA ARG A 68 11.96 -11.18 1.90
C ARG A 68 12.70 -9.84 1.71
N GLU A 69 12.57 -8.93 2.68
CA GLU A 69 13.20 -7.61 2.69
C GLU A 69 12.89 -6.72 1.48
N SER A 70 11.85 -7.06 0.71
CA SER A 70 11.47 -6.29 -0.48
C SER A 70 10.49 -5.15 -0.21
N LEU A 71 9.99 -4.98 1.00
CA LEU A 71 9.07 -3.89 1.32
C LEU A 71 9.82 -2.57 1.44
N PHE A 72 9.44 -1.59 0.62
CA PHE A 72 9.94 -0.22 0.66
C PHE A 72 8.79 0.75 0.93
N PRO A 73 8.56 1.15 2.21
CA PRO A 73 7.45 2.00 2.57
C PRO A 73 7.55 3.40 1.96
N ILE A 74 6.44 3.90 1.43
CA ILE A 74 6.28 5.26 0.92
C ILE A 74 5.41 6.06 1.90
N LYS A 75 5.93 7.16 2.43
CA LYS A 75 5.25 8.03 3.42
C LYS A 75 4.72 7.26 4.64
N PRO A 76 5.54 6.48 5.37
CA PRO A 76 5.05 5.60 6.45
C PRO A 76 4.36 6.36 7.60
N ASP A 77 4.80 7.58 7.88
CA ASP A 77 4.29 8.40 9.00
C ASP A 77 3.09 9.27 8.65
N PHE A 78 2.74 9.39 7.35
CA PHE A 78 1.58 10.14 6.87
C PHE A 78 0.44 9.19 6.50
N GLY A 79 -0.82 9.53 6.84
CA GLY A 79 -1.99 8.72 6.53
C GLY A 79 -1.83 7.27 6.99
N ARG A 80 -1.49 7.05 8.26
CA ARG A 80 -1.07 5.75 8.84
C ARG A 80 -2.14 4.66 8.82
N ASN A 81 -3.40 5.02 8.57
CA ASN A 81 -4.52 4.10 8.36
C ASN A 81 -4.44 3.34 7.02
N VAL A 82 -3.56 3.79 6.12
CA VAL A 82 -3.25 3.12 4.87
C VAL A 82 -1.73 2.94 4.74
N ILE A 83 -1.31 1.76 4.34
CA ILE A 83 0.07 1.43 4.00
C ILE A 83 0.20 1.58 2.49
N THR A 84 1.21 2.33 2.04
CA THR A 84 1.68 2.35 0.66
C THR A 84 3.13 1.92 0.64
N THR A 85 3.46 0.92 -0.15
CA THR A 85 4.82 0.39 -0.23
C THR A 85 5.10 -0.16 -1.62
N LEU A 86 6.33 0.01 -2.10
CA LEU A 86 6.83 -0.81 -3.19
C LEU A 86 7.26 -2.15 -2.60
N ALA A 87 7.10 -3.21 -3.37
CA ALA A 87 7.46 -4.57 -2.96
C ALA A 87 7.86 -5.41 -4.18
N ARG A 88 8.27 -6.66 -3.92
CA ARG A 88 8.51 -7.62 -5.00
C ARG A 88 7.74 -8.91 -4.76
N ILE A 89 7.27 -9.51 -5.85
CA ILE A 89 6.74 -10.87 -5.89
C ILE A 89 7.53 -11.64 -6.94
N LYS A 90 8.26 -12.65 -6.51
CA LYS A 90 9.15 -13.42 -7.38
C LYS A 90 10.05 -12.50 -8.22
N GLY A 91 10.68 -11.55 -7.57
CA GLY A 91 11.56 -10.55 -8.18
C GLY A 91 10.87 -9.39 -8.89
N ASN A 92 9.59 -9.52 -9.27
CA ASN A 92 8.85 -8.48 -10.01
C ASN A 92 8.37 -7.37 -9.08
N VAL A 93 8.57 -6.12 -9.47
CA VAL A 93 8.12 -4.95 -8.72
C VAL A 93 6.61 -4.80 -8.77
N VAL A 94 6.00 -4.52 -7.62
CA VAL A 94 4.60 -4.19 -7.48
C VAL A 94 4.41 -3.03 -6.49
N GLY A 95 3.42 -2.21 -6.72
CA GLY A 95 2.93 -1.22 -5.77
C GLY A 95 1.86 -1.85 -4.87
N VAL A 96 2.00 -1.71 -3.56
CA VAL A 96 1.07 -2.30 -2.58
C VAL A 96 0.35 -1.20 -1.83
N ILE A 97 -0.97 -1.31 -1.79
CA ILE A 97 -1.86 -0.44 -1.02
C ILE A 97 -2.66 -1.33 -0.06
N ALA A 98 -2.52 -1.10 1.23
CA ALA A 98 -3.18 -1.93 2.23
C ALA A 98 -3.81 -1.11 3.35
N ASN A 99 -4.98 -1.49 3.82
CA ASN A 99 -5.55 -0.88 5.02
C ASN A 99 -4.79 -1.36 6.26
N GLN A 100 -4.57 -0.46 7.25
CA GLN A 100 -3.95 -0.80 8.52
C GLN A 100 -4.99 -0.83 9.64
N PRO A 101 -5.48 -2.03 10.05
CA PRO A 101 -6.53 -2.15 11.06
C PRO A 101 -6.16 -1.61 12.44
N PHE A 102 -4.87 -1.47 12.77
CA PHE A 102 -4.43 -0.85 14.02
C PHE A 102 -4.72 0.65 14.10
N VAL A 103 -4.92 1.31 12.95
CA VAL A 103 -5.21 2.75 12.89
C VAL A 103 -6.62 2.94 12.38
N ASN A 104 -7.50 3.53 13.19
CA ASN A 104 -8.91 3.78 12.85
C ASN A 104 -9.66 2.53 12.32
N ALA A 105 -9.28 1.33 12.77
CA ALA A 105 -9.81 0.05 12.26
C ALA A 105 -9.66 -0.13 10.74
N GLY A 106 -8.73 0.57 10.10
CA GLY A 106 -8.54 0.58 8.65
C GLY A 106 -9.46 1.54 7.90
N ALA A 107 -10.22 2.38 8.59
CA ALA A 107 -11.06 3.39 7.95
C ALA A 107 -10.21 4.48 7.29
N MET A 108 -10.54 4.85 6.06
CA MET A 108 -9.77 5.86 5.31
C MET A 108 -10.23 7.27 5.65
N ASP A 109 -9.28 8.11 6.04
CA ASP A 109 -9.43 9.56 6.22
C ASP A 109 -8.85 10.33 5.03
N THR A 110 -8.86 11.67 5.10
CA THR A 110 -8.32 12.54 4.04
C THR A 110 -6.85 12.30 3.77
N ASP A 111 -6.04 12.11 4.80
CA ASP A 111 -4.60 11.92 4.68
C ASP A 111 -4.29 10.56 4.03
N GLY A 112 -5.01 9.51 4.43
CA GLY A 112 -4.93 8.20 3.80
C GLY A 112 -5.33 8.24 2.32
N ILE A 113 -6.39 8.97 1.97
CA ILE A 113 -6.84 9.15 0.59
C ILE A 113 -5.77 9.89 -0.22
N ASP A 114 -5.25 11.03 0.26
CA ASP A 114 -4.24 11.82 -0.46
C ASP A 114 -2.92 11.02 -0.65
N LYS A 115 -2.54 10.23 0.35
CA LYS A 115 -1.42 9.30 0.27
C LYS A 115 -1.60 8.29 -0.85
N VAL A 116 -2.78 7.65 -0.90
CA VAL A 116 -3.10 6.67 -1.94
C VAL A 116 -3.08 7.32 -3.31
N ILE A 117 -3.75 8.44 -3.52
CA ILE A 117 -3.77 9.14 -4.83
C ILE A 117 -2.34 9.40 -5.31
N SER A 118 -1.48 9.96 -4.46
CA SER A 118 -0.09 10.23 -4.86
C SER A 118 0.70 8.96 -5.20
N PHE A 119 0.42 7.85 -4.52
CA PHE A 119 1.07 6.58 -4.79
C PHE A 119 0.54 5.91 -6.06
N LEU A 120 -0.75 6.02 -6.33
CA LEU A 120 -1.37 5.60 -7.58
C LEU A 120 -0.72 6.29 -8.78
N CYS A 121 -0.58 7.63 -8.72
CA CYS A 121 0.10 8.40 -9.78
C CYS A 121 1.55 7.93 -9.98
N LEU A 122 2.29 7.68 -8.90
CA LEU A 122 3.65 7.15 -8.99
C LEU A 122 3.69 5.81 -9.72
N CYS A 123 2.85 4.86 -9.30
CA CYS A 123 2.84 3.53 -9.90
C CYS A 123 2.42 3.54 -11.36
N ASP A 124 1.40 4.32 -11.71
CA ASP A 124 0.94 4.45 -13.10
C ASP A 124 1.99 5.10 -13.99
N SER A 125 2.67 6.15 -13.49
CA SER A 125 3.72 6.84 -14.25
C SER A 125 4.92 5.95 -14.59
N PHE A 126 5.16 4.89 -13.83
CA PHE A 126 6.31 4.00 -14.01
C PHE A 126 5.92 2.54 -14.31
N ASN A 127 4.72 2.31 -14.81
CA ASN A 127 4.22 0.98 -15.22
C ASN A 127 4.27 -0.08 -14.11
N ILE A 128 4.12 0.32 -12.84
CA ILE A 128 4.18 -0.58 -11.68
C ILE A 128 2.78 -1.15 -11.42
N PRO A 129 2.57 -2.48 -11.56
CA PRO A 129 1.29 -3.11 -11.24
C PRO A 129 0.91 -2.92 -9.78
N LEU A 130 -0.38 -2.87 -9.48
CA LEU A 130 -0.92 -2.58 -8.15
C LEU A 130 -1.58 -3.79 -7.52
N VAL A 131 -1.29 -4.00 -6.23
CA VAL A 131 -1.96 -4.99 -5.39
C VAL A 131 -2.59 -4.30 -4.18
N PHE A 132 -3.90 -4.47 -4.04
CA PHE A 132 -4.66 -3.92 -2.92
C PHE A 132 -4.97 -5.01 -1.89
N PHE A 133 -4.74 -4.71 -0.60
CA PHE A 133 -5.16 -5.54 0.50
C PHE A 133 -6.24 -4.82 1.31
N HIS A 134 -7.47 -5.27 1.17
CA HIS A 134 -8.62 -4.63 1.81
C HIS A 134 -8.93 -5.26 3.17
N ASP A 135 -8.92 -4.43 4.20
CA ASP A 135 -9.54 -4.70 5.50
C ASP A 135 -10.02 -3.37 6.10
N THR A 136 -11.16 -2.90 5.62
CA THR A 136 -11.67 -1.57 5.94
C THR A 136 -13.17 -1.58 6.23
N PRO A 137 -13.64 -0.77 7.20
CA PRO A 137 -15.06 -0.49 7.37
C PRO A 137 -15.59 0.57 6.40
N GLY A 138 -14.73 1.17 5.57
CA GLY A 138 -15.10 2.25 4.66
C GLY A 138 -14.34 3.54 4.91
N PHE A 139 -14.85 4.64 4.38
CA PHE A 139 -14.34 5.97 4.66
C PHE A 139 -14.83 6.48 6.02
N LEU A 140 -14.02 7.34 6.66
CA LEU A 140 -14.44 8.00 7.89
C LEU A 140 -15.67 8.90 7.63
N VAL A 141 -16.63 8.83 8.55
CA VAL A 141 -17.86 9.61 8.53
C VAL A 141 -17.99 10.45 9.81
N GLY A 142 -18.83 11.48 9.78
CA GLY A 142 -19.15 12.33 10.93
C GLY A 142 -18.61 13.74 10.77
N LYS A 143 -18.89 14.60 11.76
CA LYS A 143 -18.62 16.05 11.70
C LYS A 143 -17.17 16.42 11.34
N THR A 144 -16.20 15.68 11.86
CA THR A 144 -14.77 15.91 11.53
C THR A 144 -14.47 15.55 10.08
N ALA A 145 -15.01 14.43 9.59
CA ALA A 145 -14.85 14.00 8.21
C ALA A 145 -15.47 15.02 7.22
N GLU A 146 -16.65 15.55 7.56
CA GLU A 146 -17.30 16.60 6.76
C GLU A 146 -16.49 17.89 6.72
N LYS A 147 -15.98 18.35 7.88
CA LYS A 147 -15.09 19.53 7.96
C LYS A 147 -13.84 19.34 7.11
N ASN A 148 -13.27 18.16 7.09
CA ASN A 148 -12.09 17.80 6.31
C ASN A 148 -12.41 17.46 4.85
N ARG A 149 -13.67 17.61 4.42
CA ARG A 149 -14.12 17.38 3.04
C ARG A 149 -13.77 15.98 2.52
N VAL A 150 -13.93 14.93 3.35
CA VAL A 150 -13.65 13.54 2.96
C VAL A 150 -14.39 13.16 1.68
N ALA A 151 -15.66 13.55 1.52
CA ALA A 151 -16.45 13.23 0.31
C ALA A 151 -15.79 13.76 -0.97
N ALA A 152 -15.27 14.99 -0.96
CA ALA A 152 -14.58 15.56 -2.12
C ALA A 152 -13.26 14.80 -2.42
N ARG A 153 -12.53 14.39 -1.38
CA ARG A 153 -11.30 13.57 -1.53
C ARG A 153 -11.63 12.19 -2.08
N VAL A 154 -12.74 11.58 -1.64
CA VAL A 154 -13.22 10.30 -2.20
C VAL A 154 -13.46 10.42 -3.70
N MET A 155 -14.09 11.51 -4.18
CA MET A 155 -14.30 11.71 -5.61
C MET A 155 -12.98 11.82 -6.38
N ASN A 156 -11.97 12.51 -5.82
CA ASN A 156 -10.64 12.58 -6.43
C ASN A 156 -9.98 11.18 -6.49
N TYR A 157 -10.12 10.38 -5.42
CA TYR A 157 -9.63 9.01 -5.37
C TYR A 157 -10.29 8.12 -6.43
N MET A 158 -11.61 8.26 -6.59
CA MET A 158 -12.37 7.54 -7.62
C MET A 158 -11.87 7.86 -9.02
N ASN A 159 -11.65 9.16 -9.29
CA ASN A 159 -11.13 9.61 -10.57
C ASN A 159 -9.71 9.06 -10.80
N ALA A 160 -8.83 9.11 -9.80
CA ALA A 160 -7.49 8.56 -9.91
C ALA A 160 -7.52 7.06 -10.24
N LEU A 161 -8.34 6.27 -9.52
CA LEU A 161 -8.51 4.84 -9.78
C LEU A 161 -9.06 4.52 -11.18
N GLY A 162 -9.98 5.37 -11.68
CA GLY A 162 -10.56 5.22 -13.01
C GLY A 162 -9.59 5.54 -14.15
N LEU A 163 -8.62 6.43 -13.90
CA LEU A 163 -7.64 6.87 -14.90
C LEU A 163 -6.39 5.99 -14.99
N ILE A 164 -6.10 5.19 -13.95
CA ILE A 164 -4.93 4.32 -13.91
C ILE A 164 -5.01 3.21 -14.95
N THR A 165 -3.93 3.04 -15.68
CA THR A 165 -3.79 2.08 -16.79
C THR A 165 -3.09 0.78 -16.39
N VAL A 166 -2.30 0.79 -15.33
CA VAL A 166 -1.58 -0.40 -14.86
C VAL A 166 -2.51 -1.49 -14.33
N PRO A 167 -2.13 -2.78 -14.43
CA PRO A 167 -2.90 -3.89 -13.87
C PRO A 167 -3.14 -3.71 -12.37
N LYS A 168 -4.35 -4.05 -11.93
CA LYS A 168 -4.79 -3.94 -10.53
C LYS A 168 -5.37 -5.27 -10.05
N ILE A 169 -4.93 -5.72 -8.87
CA ILE A 169 -5.47 -6.92 -8.20
C ILE A 169 -5.92 -6.51 -6.80
N SER A 170 -7.14 -6.89 -6.43
CA SER A 170 -7.69 -6.65 -5.09
C SER A 170 -7.83 -7.96 -4.31
N VAL A 171 -7.27 -7.98 -3.10
CA VAL A 171 -7.38 -9.08 -2.14
C VAL A 171 -8.20 -8.61 -0.94
N ILE A 172 -9.31 -9.26 -0.67
CA ILE A 172 -10.10 -9.02 0.53
C ILE A 172 -9.55 -9.92 1.64
N VAL A 173 -8.89 -9.30 2.62
CA VAL A 173 -8.27 -10.06 3.73
C VAL A 173 -9.34 -10.51 4.72
N ARG A 174 -10.21 -9.60 5.16
CA ARG A 174 -11.22 -9.89 6.16
C ARG A 174 -12.56 -9.23 5.89
N LYS A 175 -12.56 -7.94 5.62
CA LYS A 175 -13.78 -7.15 5.38
C LYS A 175 -13.49 -5.97 4.44
N THR A 176 -14.51 -5.59 3.68
CA THR A 176 -14.52 -4.37 2.90
C THR A 176 -15.96 -3.91 2.73
N TYR A 177 -16.25 -2.69 3.15
CA TYR A 177 -17.60 -2.16 3.12
C TYR A 177 -17.68 -0.83 2.38
N GLY A 178 -18.81 -0.64 1.69
CA GLY A 178 -19.14 0.60 1.02
C GLY A 178 -18.22 0.92 -0.15
N MET A 179 -18.06 2.22 -0.43
CA MET A 179 -17.31 2.73 -1.57
C MET A 179 -15.77 2.64 -1.40
N ALA A 180 -15.27 2.06 -0.31
CA ALA A 180 -13.83 1.84 -0.12
C ALA A 180 -13.34 0.51 -0.70
N PHE A 181 -14.21 -0.21 -1.38
CA PHE A 181 -13.89 -1.42 -2.16
C PHE A 181 -13.88 -1.08 -3.65
N TRP A 182 -12.74 -1.28 -4.29
CA TRP A 182 -12.52 -1.09 -5.74
C TRP A 182 -11.67 -2.19 -6.31
#